data_a516a7247fa55402e472fa956f436533
#
_entry.id   a516a7247fa55402e472fa956f436533
#
_cell.length_a   1.000
_cell.length_b   1.000
_cell.length_c   1.000
_cell.angle_alpha   90.00
_cell.angle_beta   90.00
_cell.angle_gamma   90.00
#
_symmetry.space_group_name_H-M   'P 1'
#
loop_
_entity.id
_entity.type
_entity.pdbx_description
1 polymer ?
#
loop_
_entity_poly.entity_id
_entity_poly.type
_entity_poly.pdbx_seq_one_letter_code
_entity_poly.pdbx_strand_id
1 'polypeptide(L)'
;MQIRNLKYLLLACTLLLAGCGLSAKRSVSESGQSSVSAGGLSFSGDSAYAYVAGQVAFGPRVPGTDAHHDCVQYIGRTLERFGATVEIQTGEVMRYDGEWQHVANICAHLPADSAYHGEKTVLLCANYDSRPWADQEEDYSHRMSPILGANDGASGVGVLMEVARQWQNLSERKRPVEIVLFDCEDMGTPQFYTGKQREHTWCLGAQLWARMLVESRKSKVESGLSAQRSVSESGQSSVSAAVYAYGILLDMVGDPNASFPREYYSEQYAGKYVEKIWRTAEQLGYGHRFVSTRSYPITDDHYYVNTIAKIPCVDIIHYVPGSETGFAWWWHTHSDDMRNVNPGTLQEVGKVLMSVIGE
;
A
#
# COMPACT_ATOMS: atom_id res chain seq x y z
N MET A 1 29.25 27.25 51.59
CA MET A 1 28.85 28.49 52.30
C MET A 1 27.45 28.87 51.79
N GLN A 2 26.48 28.70 52.73
CA GLN A 2 25.12 29.26 52.83
C GLN A 2 24.20 29.26 51.57
N ILE A 3 23.20 28.40 51.46
CA ILE A 3 21.84 28.35 52.07
C ILE A 3 21.15 29.72 52.11
N ARG A 4 20.02 29.87 51.38
CA ARG A 4 18.79 30.47 51.91
C ARG A 4 17.58 30.16 51.04
N ASN A 5 16.60 29.47 51.69
CA ASN A 5 15.20 29.29 51.34
C ASN A 5 14.45 30.63 51.36
N LEU A 6 13.37 30.75 50.59
CA LEU A 6 12.15 31.40 51.09
C LEU A 6 10.89 30.86 50.44
N LYS A 7 9.92 30.59 51.28
CA LYS A 7 8.61 29.93 51.10
C LYS A 7 7.50 30.97 50.86
N TYR A 8 6.39 30.44 50.27
CA TYR A 8 4.97 30.78 50.38
C TYR A 8 4.46 32.21 50.05
N LEU A 9 3.43 32.27 49.20
CA LEU A 9 2.08 32.72 49.66
C LEU A 9 0.96 32.31 48.66
N LEU A 10 0.01 31.54 49.17
CA LEU A 10 -1.35 31.31 48.60
C LEU A 10 -2.18 32.58 48.84
N LEU A 11 -3.01 32.96 47.86
CA LEU A 11 -4.21 33.73 48.16
C LEU A 11 -5.35 33.32 47.23
N ALA A 12 -6.37 32.70 47.78
CA ALA A 12 -7.69 32.47 47.22
C ALA A 12 -8.54 33.71 47.39
N CYS A 13 -9.29 34.12 46.37
CA CYS A 13 -10.44 35.00 46.50
C CYS A 13 -11.58 34.51 45.63
N THR A 14 -12.58 33.93 46.28
CA THR A 14 -13.92 33.72 45.78
C THR A 14 -14.74 35.02 45.89
N LEU A 15 -15.44 35.38 44.82
CA LEU A 15 -16.60 36.30 44.91
C LEU A 15 -17.65 35.91 43.88
N LEU A 16 -18.78 35.44 44.38
CA LEU A 16 -20.08 35.34 43.71
C LEU A 16 -20.67 36.73 43.57
N LEU A 17 -21.29 37.02 42.42
CA LEU A 17 -22.51 37.86 42.36
C LEU A 17 -23.28 37.55 41.05
N ALA A 18 -24.57 37.32 41.26
CA ALA A 18 -25.59 37.08 40.26
C ALA A 18 -26.09 38.40 39.65
N GLY A 19 -26.62 38.32 38.42
CA GLY A 19 -27.44 39.41 37.92
C GLY A 19 -27.81 39.34 36.45
N CYS A 20 -29.05 38.90 36.22
CA CYS A 20 -30.03 39.30 35.21
C CYS A 20 -29.65 39.42 33.71
N GLY A 21 -30.39 38.65 32.97
CA GLY A 21 -30.65 38.51 31.59
C GLY A 21 -30.89 39.74 30.70
N LEU A 22 -30.59 39.51 29.45
CA LEU A 22 -31.33 40.11 28.31
C LEU A 22 -31.09 39.21 27.06
N SER A 23 -32.20 38.61 26.62
CA SER A 23 -32.30 37.80 25.40
C SER A 23 -32.22 38.72 24.18
N ALA A 24 -31.20 38.54 23.37
CA ALA A 24 -31.17 39.05 22.00
C ALA A 24 -31.11 37.87 21.05
N LYS A 25 -32.26 37.50 20.51
CA LYS A 25 -32.35 36.60 19.35
C LYS A 25 -31.69 37.28 18.15
N ARG A 26 -30.53 36.76 17.74
CA ARG A 26 -29.94 37.08 16.46
C ARG A 26 -30.17 35.84 15.55
N SER A 27 -31.10 35.98 14.63
CA SER A 27 -31.34 35.04 13.53
C SER A 27 -30.12 35.08 12.62
N VAL A 28 -29.33 33.99 12.64
CA VAL A 28 -28.33 33.68 11.60
C VAL A 28 -29.05 32.82 10.59
N SER A 29 -29.20 33.32 9.37
CA SER A 29 -29.68 32.59 8.23
C SER A 29 -28.71 31.44 7.97
N GLU A 30 -29.16 30.22 8.17
CA GLU A 30 -28.51 29.01 7.65
C GLU A 30 -28.61 29.03 6.11
N SER A 31 -27.52 29.42 5.45
CA SER A 31 -27.32 29.04 4.07
C SER A 31 -27.13 27.54 4.04
N GLY A 32 -28.13 26.80 3.54
CA GLY A 32 -28.10 25.38 3.39
C GLY A 32 -27.00 24.97 2.41
N GLN A 33 -25.86 24.56 2.93
CA GLN A 33 -25.00 23.63 2.26
C GLN A 33 -25.56 22.24 2.51
N SER A 34 -26.28 21.74 1.52
CA SER A 34 -26.66 20.35 1.40
C SER A 34 -25.39 19.52 1.37
N SER A 35 -24.93 19.08 2.54
CA SER A 35 -23.98 17.98 2.62
C SER A 35 -24.72 16.73 2.18
N VAL A 36 -24.55 16.35 0.93
CA VAL A 36 -24.82 14.99 0.48
C VAL A 36 -23.91 14.10 1.35
N SER A 37 -24.50 13.51 2.40
CA SER A 37 -23.90 12.39 3.10
C SER A 37 -23.91 11.22 2.12
N ALA A 38 -22.89 11.13 1.27
CA ALA A 38 -22.48 9.87 0.73
C ALA A 38 -22.27 8.95 1.91
N GLY A 39 -22.95 7.81 1.96
CA GLY A 39 -22.76 6.79 2.99
C GLY A 39 -21.25 6.55 3.11
N GLY A 40 -20.62 7.13 4.15
CA GLY A 40 -19.21 7.39 4.17
C GLY A 40 -18.46 6.07 4.13
N LEU A 41 -17.73 5.84 3.04
CA LEU A 41 -16.74 4.78 2.99
C LEU A 41 -15.78 5.01 4.15
N SER A 42 -15.89 4.17 5.17
CA SER A 42 -15.08 4.27 6.39
C SER A 42 -13.68 3.79 6.05
N PHE A 43 -12.65 4.58 6.38
CA PHE A 43 -11.25 4.17 6.35
C PHE A 43 -10.54 4.81 7.54
N SER A 44 -9.75 4.02 8.26
CA SER A 44 -9.01 4.47 9.45
C SER A 44 -7.52 4.49 9.18
N GLY A 45 -6.94 5.68 9.11
CA GLY A 45 -5.49 5.86 9.01
C GLY A 45 -4.75 5.31 10.23
N ASP A 46 -5.35 5.42 11.43
CA ASP A 46 -4.76 4.85 12.65
C ASP A 46 -4.70 3.32 12.60
N SER A 47 -5.72 2.66 12.01
CA SER A 47 -5.69 1.21 11.82
C SER A 47 -4.63 0.82 10.79
N ALA A 48 -4.56 1.53 9.66
CA ALA A 48 -3.51 1.31 8.65
C ALA A 48 -2.12 1.49 9.27
N TYR A 49 -1.90 2.55 10.05
CA TYR A 49 -0.65 2.78 10.78
C TYR A 49 -0.32 1.63 11.75
N ALA A 50 -1.32 1.12 12.47
CA ALA A 50 -1.10 -0.03 13.36
C ALA A 50 -0.70 -1.30 12.59
N TYR A 51 -1.21 -1.51 11.36
CA TYR A 51 -0.76 -2.62 10.51
C TYR A 51 0.65 -2.43 9.97
N VAL A 52 1.07 -1.20 9.66
CA VAL A 52 2.47 -0.89 9.34
C VAL A 52 3.36 -1.22 10.55
N ALA A 53 3.02 -0.70 11.73
CA ALA A 53 3.77 -0.96 12.96
C ALA A 53 3.84 -2.46 13.30
N GLY A 54 2.78 -3.21 13.04
CA GLY A 54 2.74 -4.66 13.23
C GLY A 54 3.73 -5.42 12.34
N GLN A 55 3.93 -4.98 11.10
CA GLN A 55 4.94 -5.54 10.19
C GLN A 55 6.36 -5.16 10.63
N VAL A 56 6.58 -3.89 10.93
CA VAL A 56 7.89 -3.35 11.37
C VAL A 56 8.37 -3.97 12.68
N ALA A 57 7.45 -4.39 13.56
CA ALA A 57 7.77 -5.04 14.83
C ALA A 57 8.51 -6.38 14.67
N PHE A 58 8.42 -7.06 13.53
CA PHE A 58 9.23 -8.24 13.23
C PHE A 58 10.71 -7.90 12.92
N GLY A 59 11.02 -6.65 12.66
CA GLY A 59 12.30 -6.20 12.15
C GLY A 59 12.35 -6.17 10.63
N PRO A 60 13.57 -6.12 10.04
CA PRO A 60 13.75 -6.19 8.58
C PRO A 60 13.15 -7.47 8.00
N ARG A 61 12.25 -7.32 7.05
CA ARG A 61 11.53 -8.44 6.40
C ARG A 61 12.28 -8.91 5.16
N VAL A 62 13.59 -9.17 5.34
CA VAL A 62 14.44 -9.64 4.25
C VAL A 62 14.02 -11.04 3.82
N PRO A 63 13.77 -11.28 2.53
CA PRO A 63 13.36 -12.58 2.03
C PRO A 63 14.25 -13.75 2.50
N GLY A 64 13.63 -14.79 3.06
CA GLY A 64 14.30 -15.97 3.60
C GLY A 64 14.72 -15.88 5.08
N THR A 65 14.42 -14.79 5.80
CA THR A 65 14.63 -14.68 7.24
C THR A 65 13.41 -15.10 8.06
N ASP A 66 13.60 -15.39 9.35
CA ASP A 66 12.50 -15.67 10.27
C ASP A 66 11.52 -14.48 10.37
N ALA A 67 12.02 -13.25 10.42
CA ALA A 67 11.20 -12.03 10.46
C ALA A 67 10.28 -11.93 9.22
N HIS A 68 10.81 -12.24 8.05
CA HIS A 68 10.03 -12.30 6.81
C HIS A 68 8.95 -13.39 6.88
N HIS A 69 9.31 -14.62 7.28
CA HIS A 69 8.36 -15.72 7.41
C HIS A 69 7.24 -15.39 8.40
N ASP A 70 7.58 -14.86 9.58
CA ASP A 70 6.60 -14.49 10.60
C ASP A 70 5.67 -13.36 10.13
N CYS A 71 6.20 -12.42 9.36
CA CYS A 71 5.42 -11.34 8.74
C CYS A 71 4.42 -11.89 7.70
N VAL A 72 4.82 -12.84 6.85
CA VAL A 72 3.91 -13.54 5.92
C VAL A 72 2.73 -14.16 6.67
N GLN A 73 3.02 -14.87 7.78
CA GLN A 73 1.99 -15.49 8.61
C GLN A 73 1.07 -14.47 9.27
N TYR A 74 1.64 -13.35 9.75
CA TYR A 74 0.86 -12.26 10.35
C TYR A 74 -0.10 -11.62 9.35
N ILE A 75 0.40 -11.27 8.16
CA ILE A 75 -0.40 -10.65 7.10
C ILE A 75 -1.49 -11.62 6.63
N GLY A 76 -1.13 -12.86 6.29
CA GLY A 76 -2.06 -13.87 5.79
C GLY A 76 -3.22 -14.11 6.77
N ARG A 77 -2.92 -14.41 8.03
CA ARG A 77 -3.94 -14.62 9.07
C ARG A 77 -4.80 -13.37 9.33
N THR A 78 -4.23 -12.18 9.16
CA THR A 78 -4.99 -10.95 9.34
C THR A 78 -5.97 -10.73 8.20
N LEU A 79 -5.57 -10.97 6.96
CA LEU A 79 -6.44 -10.91 5.78
C LEU A 79 -7.55 -11.98 5.83
N GLU A 80 -7.24 -13.21 6.30
CA GLU A 80 -8.25 -14.24 6.53
C GLU A 80 -9.30 -13.81 7.56
N ARG A 81 -8.89 -13.20 8.68
CA ARG A 81 -9.82 -12.62 9.67
C ARG A 81 -10.72 -11.54 9.09
N PHE A 82 -10.29 -10.87 8.03
CA PHE A 82 -11.08 -9.90 7.28
C PHE A 82 -11.90 -10.53 6.15
N GLY A 83 -12.02 -11.85 6.13
CA GLY A 83 -12.89 -12.59 5.22
C GLY A 83 -12.29 -12.84 3.84
N ALA A 84 -11.00 -12.59 3.65
CA ALA A 84 -10.32 -12.96 2.42
C ALA A 84 -10.04 -14.47 2.38
N THR A 85 -10.05 -15.05 1.18
CA THR A 85 -9.40 -16.36 0.93
C THR A 85 -7.95 -16.07 0.58
N VAL A 86 -7.02 -16.56 1.39
CA VAL A 86 -5.58 -16.30 1.24
C VAL A 86 -4.87 -17.53 0.67
N GLU A 87 -3.98 -17.29 -0.28
CA GLU A 87 -3.07 -18.27 -0.86
C GLU A 87 -1.65 -17.69 -0.84
N ILE A 88 -0.66 -18.51 -0.48
CA ILE A 88 0.76 -18.17 -0.61
C ILE A 88 1.28 -18.76 -1.91
N GLN A 89 1.54 -17.90 -2.88
CA GLN A 89 2.13 -18.30 -4.16
C GLN A 89 3.65 -18.37 -4.02
N THR A 90 4.22 -19.55 -4.19
CA THR A 90 5.67 -19.76 -4.02
C THR A 90 6.37 -20.09 -5.34
N GLY A 91 7.66 -19.81 -5.40
CA GLY A 91 8.53 -20.17 -6.53
C GLY A 91 9.97 -19.74 -6.29
N GLU A 92 10.81 -20.01 -7.28
CA GLU A 92 12.22 -19.66 -7.25
C GLU A 92 12.51 -18.61 -8.34
N VAL A 93 13.29 -17.59 -7.99
CA VAL A 93 13.72 -16.53 -8.89
C VAL A 93 15.23 -16.34 -8.78
N MET A 94 15.84 -15.82 -9.84
CA MET A 94 17.28 -15.57 -9.85
C MET A 94 17.58 -14.13 -9.48
N ARG A 95 18.39 -13.93 -8.45
CA ARG A 95 18.84 -12.62 -7.97
C ARG A 95 19.92 -12.01 -8.89
N TYR A 96 20.26 -10.77 -8.59
CA TYR A 96 21.30 -10.00 -9.29
C TYR A 96 22.68 -10.69 -9.29
N ASP A 97 23.03 -11.43 -8.23
CA ASP A 97 24.30 -12.14 -8.06
C ASP A 97 24.34 -13.54 -8.72
N GLY A 98 23.20 -14.02 -9.19
CA GLY A 98 23.04 -15.33 -9.84
C GLY A 98 22.64 -16.45 -8.88
N GLU A 99 22.41 -16.14 -7.63
CA GLU A 99 21.87 -17.09 -6.66
C GLU A 99 20.33 -17.20 -6.78
N TRP A 100 19.80 -18.36 -6.43
CA TRP A 100 18.36 -18.58 -6.40
C TRP A 100 17.76 -18.06 -5.09
N GLN A 101 16.62 -17.41 -5.20
CA GLN A 101 15.85 -16.87 -4.09
C GLN A 101 14.44 -17.46 -4.10
N HIS A 102 14.02 -17.98 -2.95
CA HIS A 102 12.63 -18.39 -2.73
C HIS A 102 11.74 -17.15 -2.59
N VAL A 103 10.60 -17.17 -3.27
CA VAL A 103 9.56 -16.12 -3.24
C VAL A 103 8.31 -16.67 -2.61
N ALA A 104 7.61 -15.83 -1.82
CA ALA A 104 6.34 -16.15 -1.18
C ALA A 104 5.34 -14.99 -1.32
N ASN A 105 4.78 -14.76 -2.51
CA ASN A 105 3.73 -13.76 -2.71
C ASN A 105 2.46 -14.13 -1.93
N ILE A 106 1.82 -13.13 -1.30
CA ILE A 106 0.56 -13.31 -0.58
C ILE A 106 -0.59 -12.87 -1.50
N CYS A 107 -1.46 -13.79 -1.89
CA CYS A 107 -2.63 -13.52 -2.73
C CYS A 107 -3.89 -13.65 -1.88
N ALA A 108 -4.66 -12.56 -1.74
CA ALA A 108 -5.87 -12.53 -0.92
C ALA A 108 -7.08 -12.11 -1.76
N HIS A 109 -8.06 -12.99 -1.88
CA HIS A 109 -9.27 -12.76 -2.65
C HIS A 109 -10.42 -12.29 -1.74
N LEU A 110 -10.97 -11.14 -2.06
CA LEU A 110 -12.16 -10.54 -1.43
C LEU A 110 -13.34 -10.63 -2.42
N PRO A 111 -14.37 -11.43 -2.13
CA PRO A 111 -15.47 -11.69 -3.09
C PRO A 111 -16.40 -10.48 -3.23
N ALA A 112 -16.99 -10.33 -4.42
CA ALA A 112 -18.16 -9.49 -4.61
C ALA A 112 -19.42 -10.14 -4.01
N ASP A 113 -20.49 -9.36 -3.86
CA ASP A 113 -21.79 -9.90 -3.53
C ASP A 113 -22.36 -10.72 -4.70
N SER A 114 -23.20 -11.72 -4.39
CA SER A 114 -23.71 -12.67 -5.37
C SER A 114 -24.49 -12.02 -6.53
N ALA A 115 -25.03 -10.82 -6.33
CA ALA A 115 -25.71 -10.05 -7.37
C ALA A 115 -24.77 -9.57 -8.49
N TYR A 116 -23.44 -9.55 -8.26
CA TYR A 116 -22.43 -9.04 -9.18
C TYR A 116 -21.54 -10.14 -9.77
N HIS A 117 -22.13 -11.30 -10.03
CA HIS A 117 -21.40 -12.40 -10.67
C HIS A 117 -20.91 -12.01 -12.08
N GLY A 118 -19.64 -12.31 -12.35
CA GLY A 118 -19.02 -12.07 -13.65
C GLY A 118 -18.37 -10.70 -13.82
N GLU A 119 -18.44 -9.82 -12.81
CA GLU A 119 -17.68 -8.57 -12.83
C GLU A 119 -16.17 -8.83 -12.78
N LYS A 120 -15.43 -7.95 -13.48
CA LYS A 120 -13.96 -8.04 -13.51
C LYS A 120 -13.36 -7.65 -12.17
N THR A 121 -12.36 -8.40 -11.75
CA THR A 121 -11.60 -8.16 -10.51
C THR A 121 -10.79 -6.86 -10.57
N VAL A 122 -10.75 -6.11 -9.48
CA VAL A 122 -9.76 -5.06 -9.27
C VAL A 122 -8.57 -5.66 -8.55
N LEU A 123 -7.37 -5.43 -9.07
CA LEU A 123 -6.12 -5.84 -8.46
C LEU A 123 -5.57 -4.70 -7.59
N LEU A 124 -5.26 -4.98 -6.34
CA LEU A 124 -4.55 -4.07 -5.44
C LEU A 124 -3.22 -4.70 -5.05
N CYS A 125 -2.14 -3.96 -5.18
CA CYS A 125 -0.80 -4.49 -4.95
C CYS A 125 0.00 -3.61 -4.00
N ALA A 126 0.97 -4.21 -3.31
CA ALA A 126 2.10 -3.60 -2.61
C ALA A 126 3.20 -4.64 -2.48
N ASN A 127 4.44 -4.24 -2.22
CA ASN A 127 5.46 -5.15 -1.73
C ASN A 127 5.41 -5.25 -0.20
N TYR A 128 5.88 -6.36 0.39
CA TYR A 128 5.90 -6.52 1.85
C TYR A 128 7.29 -6.85 2.41
N ASP A 129 8.23 -7.21 1.55
CA ASP A 129 9.63 -7.38 1.92
C ASP A 129 10.28 -6.05 2.28
N SER A 130 11.49 -6.08 2.73
CA SER A 130 12.32 -4.89 2.93
C SER A 130 13.73 -5.13 2.42
N ARG A 131 14.38 -4.03 2.02
CA ARG A 131 15.70 -4.07 1.42
C ARG A 131 16.74 -4.68 2.35
N PRO A 132 17.55 -5.64 1.86
CA PRO A 132 18.62 -6.25 2.63
C PRO A 132 19.81 -5.32 2.90
N TRP A 133 19.82 -4.14 2.30
CA TRP A 133 20.91 -3.19 2.37
C TRP A 133 20.41 -1.76 2.53
N ALA A 134 21.06 -0.99 3.39
CA ALA A 134 20.88 0.46 3.48
C ALA A 134 21.82 1.16 2.48
N ASP A 135 21.74 0.82 1.20
CA ASP A 135 22.75 1.21 0.21
C ASP A 135 22.71 2.69 -0.20
N GLN A 136 21.72 3.46 0.29
CA GLN A 136 21.66 4.92 0.23
C GLN A 136 22.17 5.63 1.47
N GLU A 137 22.63 4.90 2.51
CA GLU A 137 23.25 5.54 3.69
C GLU A 137 24.49 6.34 3.29
N GLU A 138 24.66 7.49 3.95
CA GLU A 138 25.87 8.32 3.76
C GLU A 138 27.10 7.59 4.29
N ASP A 139 26.99 6.95 5.47
CA ASP A 139 28.07 6.16 6.07
C ASP A 139 28.15 4.76 5.44
N TYR A 140 29.19 4.54 4.65
CA TYR A 140 29.47 3.26 4.01
C TYR A 140 29.53 2.07 4.96
N SER A 141 29.92 2.27 6.22
CA SER A 141 30.01 1.18 7.22
C SER A 141 28.64 0.58 7.55
N HIS A 142 27.55 1.31 7.30
CA HIS A 142 26.18 0.88 7.58
C HIS A 142 25.46 0.30 6.37
N ARG A 143 25.99 0.47 5.16
CA ARG A 143 25.31 0.09 3.91
C ARG A 143 25.02 -1.40 3.74
N MET A 144 25.76 -2.26 4.45
CA MET A 144 25.62 -3.72 4.35
C MET A 144 24.55 -4.30 5.28
N SER A 145 23.86 -3.48 6.06
CA SER A 145 22.81 -3.95 6.98
C SER A 145 21.41 -3.65 6.45
N PRO A 146 20.42 -4.50 6.79
CA PRO A 146 19.06 -4.36 6.30
C PRO A 146 18.32 -3.18 6.93
N ILE A 147 17.33 -2.66 6.22
CA ILE A 147 16.44 -1.59 6.68
C ILE A 147 15.10 -2.12 7.22
N LEU A 148 14.40 -1.30 7.99
CA LEU A 148 13.07 -1.65 8.50
C LEU A 148 11.98 -1.59 7.42
N GLY A 149 12.12 -0.74 6.40
CA GLY A 149 11.16 -0.64 5.33
C GLY A 149 9.76 -0.27 5.80
N ALA A 150 9.63 0.78 6.61
CA ALA A 150 8.33 1.19 7.15
C ALA A 150 7.43 1.87 6.10
N ASN A 151 8.03 2.68 5.23
CA ASN A 151 7.36 3.20 4.06
C ASN A 151 7.46 2.21 2.90
N ASP A 152 8.66 1.74 2.65
CA ASP A 152 9.06 0.82 1.59
C ASP A 152 9.18 -0.61 2.13
N GLY A 153 8.22 -1.50 2.03
CA GLY A 153 6.89 -1.51 1.40
C GLY A 153 5.77 -1.64 2.44
N ALA A 154 6.05 -1.58 3.81
CA ALA A 154 5.03 -1.85 4.79
C ALA A 154 3.86 -0.86 4.75
N SER A 155 4.06 0.40 4.26
CA SER A 155 3.01 1.41 4.20
C SER A 155 1.89 1.03 3.24
N GLY A 156 2.21 0.56 2.04
CA GLY A 156 1.24 0.07 1.07
C GLY A 156 0.42 -1.11 1.62
N VAL A 157 1.11 -2.08 2.21
CA VAL A 157 0.47 -3.24 2.85
C VAL A 157 -0.48 -2.80 3.98
N GLY A 158 -0.07 -1.85 4.84
CA GLY A 158 -0.91 -1.34 5.91
C GLY A 158 -2.23 -0.74 5.41
N VAL A 159 -2.18 0.02 4.30
CA VAL A 159 -3.38 0.55 3.64
C VAL A 159 -4.24 -0.60 3.09
N LEU A 160 -3.67 -1.60 2.42
CA LEU A 160 -4.42 -2.71 1.82
C LEU A 160 -5.05 -3.62 2.88
N MET A 161 -4.41 -3.82 4.04
CA MET A 161 -5.00 -4.54 5.17
C MET A 161 -6.23 -3.80 5.72
N GLU A 162 -6.18 -2.47 5.82
CA GLU A 162 -7.32 -1.67 6.22
C GLU A 162 -8.44 -1.68 5.17
N VAL A 163 -8.11 -1.66 3.88
CA VAL A 163 -9.08 -1.87 2.79
C VAL A 163 -9.79 -3.21 2.97
N ALA A 164 -9.07 -4.31 3.21
CA ALA A 164 -9.65 -5.63 3.44
C ALA A 164 -10.58 -5.62 4.66
N ARG A 165 -10.19 -4.97 5.75
CA ARG A 165 -11.02 -4.82 6.95
C ARG A 165 -12.31 -4.06 6.65
N GLN A 166 -12.25 -2.98 5.89
CA GLN A 166 -13.41 -2.18 5.52
C GLN A 166 -14.31 -2.89 4.50
N TRP A 167 -13.73 -3.75 3.65
CA TRP A 167 -14.47 -4.49 2.63
C TRP A 167 -15.64 -5.30 3.20
N GLN A 168 -15.46 -5.92 4.37
CA GLN A 168 -16.51 -6.65 5.05
C GLN A 168 -17.69 -5.78 5.47
N ASN A 169 -17.44 -4.49 5.75
CA ASN A 169 -18.41 -3.54 6.27
C ASN A 169 -19.14 -2.76 5.18
N LEU A 170 -18.78 -2.98 3.90
CA LEU A 170 -19.47 -2.35 2.78
C LEU A 170 -20.89 -2.90 2.67
N SER A 171 -21.86 -2.01 2.50
CA SER A 171 -23.26 -2.37 2.24
C SER A 171 -23.42 -3.09 0.90
N GLU A 172 -22.53 -2.84 -0.03
CA GLU A 172 -22.58 -3.38 -1.39
C GLU A 172 -21.15 -3.55 -1.94
N ARG A 173 -20.79 -4.76 -2.37
CA ARG A 173 -19.50 -5.12 -2.98
C ARG A 173 -19.71 -5.46 -4.45
N LYS A 174 -19.60 -4.45 -5.29
CA LYS A 174 -19.99 -4.52 -6.71
C LYS A 174 -19.05 -5.33 -7.58
N ARG A 175 -17.82 -5.57 -7.17
CA ARG A 175 -16.84 -6.36 -7.92
C ARG A 175 -15.85 -7.04 -6.98
N PRO A 176 -15.28 -8.18 -7.36
CA PRO A 176 -14.25 -8.80 -6.53
C PRO A 176 -12.98 -7.96 -6.52
N VAL A 177 -12.27 -8.00 -5.39
CA VAL A 177 -10.95 -7.42 -5.22
C VAL A 177 -9.96 -8.53 -4.95
N GLU A 178 -8.80 -8.48 -5.55
CA GLU A 178 -7.67 -9.33 -5.25
C GLU A 178 -6.52 -8.45 -4.75
N ILE A 179 -6.04 -8.72 -3.54
CA ILE A 179 -4.86 -8.09 -2.99
C ILE A 179 -3.70 -9.04 -3.24
N VAL A 180 -2.66 -8.58 -3.92
CA VAL A 180 -1.43 -9.32 -4.13
C VAL A 180 -0.29 -8.53 -3.51
N LEU A 181 0.32 -9.13 -2.48
CA LEU A 181 1.48 -8.54 -1.83
C LEU A 181 2.71 -9.27 -2.35
N PHE A 182 3.53 -8.53 -3.07
CA PHE A 182 4.72 -9.07 -3.72
C PHE A 182 5.87 -9.23 -2.74
N ASP A 183 6.65 -10.28 -2.96
CA ASP A 183 7.89 -10.58 -2.26
C ASP A 183 9.08 -10.26 -3.15
N CYS A 184 10.25 -10.07 -2.58
CA CYS A 184 11.49 -9.85 -3.32
C CYS A 184 11.40 -8.69 -4.33
N GLU A 185 10.60 -7.68 -4.06
CA GLU A 185 10.60 -6.45 -4.85
C GLU A 185 11.96 -5.79 -4.73
N ASP A 186 12.40 -5.59 -3.48
CA ASP A 186 13.54 -4.77 -3.08
C ASP A 186 14.86 -5.55 -2.99
N MET A 187 14.90 -6.74 -3.62
CA MET A 187 16.10 -7.58 -3.75
C MET A 187 17.01 -7.18 -4.93
N GLY A 188 16.76 -6.02 -5.54
CA GLY A 188 17.51 -5.53 -6.69
C GLY A 188 18.98 -5.28 -6.43
N THR A 189 19.76 -5.10 -7.49
CA THR A 189 21.22 -4.92 -7.43
C THR A 189 21.61 -3.75 -6.52
N PRO A 190 22.37 -3.98 -5.44
CA PRO A 190 22.80 -2.89 -4.56
C PRO A 190 23.85 -2.00 -5.22
N GLN A 191 23.92 -0.73 -4.83
CA GLN A 191 24.83 0.25 -5.41
C GLN A 191 26.33 -0.13 -5.30
N PHE A 192 26.69 -0.87 -4.26
CA PHE A 192 28.07 -1.33 -4.04
C PHE A 192 28.45 -2.60 -4.80
N TYR A 193 27.52 -3.20 -5.55
CA TYR A 193 27.81 -4.43 -6.30
C TYR A 193 28.69 -4.16 -7.52
N THR A 194 29.82 -4.85 -7.57
CA THR A 194 30.82 -4.71 -8.66
C THR A 194 30.89 -5.91 -9.59
N GLY A 195 30.01 -6.90 -9.39
CA GLY A 195 29.96 -8.11 -10.20
C GLY A 195 29.30 -7.90 -11.56
N LYS A 196 29.03 -9.00 -12.26
CA LYS A 196 28.35 -8.97 -13.56
C LYS A 196 26.93 -8.45 -13.40
N GLN A 197 26.61 -7.34 -14.05
CA GLN A 197 25.26 -6.79 -14.06
C GLN A 197 24.28 -7.72 -14.78
N ARG A 198 23.10 -7.86 -14.20
CA ARG A 198 21.94 -8.57 -14.76
C ARG A 198 20.79 -7.58 -14.91
N GLU A 199 19.98 -7.81 -15.92
CA GLU A 199 18.75 -7.03 -16.14
C GLU A 199 17.58 -7.65 -15.35
N HIS A 200 16.56 -6.86 -15.07
CA HIS A 200 15.31 -7.29 -14.42
C HIS A 200 15.52 -7.97 -13.05
N THR A 201 16.37 -7.39 -12.21
CA THR A 201 16.70 -7.92 -10.87
C THR A 201 15.84 -7.36 -9.75
N TRP A 202 14.94 -6.43 -10.06
CA TRP A 202 13.95 -5.82 -9.17
C TRP A 202 12.57 -6.45 -9.36
N CYS A 203 11.68 -6.32 -8.38
CA CYS A 203 10.28 -6.73 -8.47
C CYS A 203 10.12 -8.22 -8.83
N LEU A 204 10.97 -9.07 -8.27
CA LEU A 204 11.08 -10.48 -8.67
C LEU A 204 9.79 -11.26 -8.39
N GLY A 205 9.08 -10.91 -7.31
CA GLY A 205 7.79 -11.50 -6.96
C GLY A 205 6.69 -11.16 -7.96
N ALA A 206 6.60 -9.89 -8.39
CA ALA A 206 5.66 -9.49 -9.41
C ALA A 206 5.94 -10.13 -10.77
N GLN A 207 7.22 -10.29 -11.12
CA GLN A 207 7.60 -11.01 -12.33
C GLN A 207 7.18 -12.48 -12.29
N LEU A 208 7.37 -13.16 -11.14
CA LEU A 208 6.93 -14.54 -10.93
C LEU A 208 5.42 -14.65 -11.04
N TRP A 209 4.68 -13.82 -10.27
CA TRP A 209 3.22 -13.81 -10.27
C TRP A 209 2.64 -13.59 -11.66
N ALA A 210 3.15 -12.60 -12.38
CA ALA A 210 2.68 -12.27 -13.71
C ALA A 210 2.91 -13.40 -14.73
N ARG A 211 4.07 -14.08 -14.68
CA ARG A 211 4.37 -15.25 -15.53
C ARG A 211 3.43 -16.40 -15.21
N MET A 212 3.25 -16.75 -13.93
CA MET A 212 2.35 -17.85 -13.52
C MET A 212 0.90 -17.57 -13.91
N LEU A 213 0.44 -16.31 -13.79
CA LEU A 213 -0.90 -15.91 -14.25
C LEU A 213 -1.08 -16.12 -15.76
N VAL A 214 -0.09 -15.74 -16.56
CA VAL A 214 -0.13 -15.93 -18.03
C VAL A 214 -0.14 -17.42 -18.39
N GLU A 215 0.65 -18.24 -17.73
CA GLU A 215 0.70 -19.70 -17.94
C GLU A 215 -0.64 -20.36 -17.57
N SER A 216 -1.23 -19.98 -16.42
CA SER A 216 -2.55 -20.44 -16.00
C SER A 216 -3.64 -20.10 -17.02
N ARG A 217 -3.60 -18.90 -17.62
CA ARG A 217 -4.54 -18.48 -18.66
C ARG A 217 -4.37 -19.31 -19.94
N LYS A 218 -3.15 -19.64 -20.37
CA LYS A 218 -2.86 -20.48 -21.54
C LYS A 218 -3.39 -21.90 -21.35
N SER A 219 -3.11 -22.53 -20.21
CA SER A 219 -3.55 -23.89 -19.91
C SER A 219 -5.06 -24.04 -19.94
N LYS A 220 -5.82 -23.02 -19.49
CA LYS A 220 -7.28 -23.03 -19.52
C LYS A 220 -7.83 -22.89 -20.95
N VAL A 221 -7.20 -22.11 -21.80
CA VAL A 221 -7.59 -21.99 -23.21
C VAL A 221 -7.35 -23.33 -23.94
N GLU A 222 -6.22 -23.98 -23.72
CA GLU A 222 -5.86 -25.27 -24.33
C GLU A 222 -6.78 -26.41 -23.86
N SER A 223 -7.23 -26.40 -22.60
CA SER A 223 -8.15 -27.40 -22.03
C SER A 223 -9.61 -27.20 -22.42
N GLY A 224 -9.95 -26.14 -23.18
CA GLY A 224 -11.32 -25.84 -23.59
C GLY A 224 -12.28 -25.42 -22.46
N LEU A 225 -11.73 -25.20 -21.25
CA LEU A 225 -12.49 -24.72 -20.10
C LEU A 225 -12.71 -23.21 -20.23
N SER A 226 -13.91 -22.82 -20.66
CA SER A 226 -14.36 -21.42 -20.54
C SER A 226 -14.27 -21.01 -19.06
N ALA A 227 -14.03 -19.73 -18.81
CA ALA A 227 -13.79 -19.13 -17.50
C ALA A 227 -14.99 -19.28 -16.51
N GLN A 228 -15.35 -20.52 -16.15
CA GLN A 228 -16.26 -20.83 -15.06
C GLN A 228 -15.48 -21.40 -13.87
N ARG A 229 -15.65 -20.76 -12.75
CA ARG A 229 -15.10 -21.15 -11.45
C ARG A 229 -15.40 -22.62 -11.15
N SER A 230 -14.38 -23.48 -11.13
CA SER A 230 -14.45 -24.76 -10.47
C SER A 230 -13.62 -24.68 -9.17
N VAL A 231 -14.29 -24.77 -8.03
CA VAL A 231 -13.64 -25.07 -6.76
C VAL A 231 -13.20 -26.54 -6.84
N SER A 232 -11.91 -26.80 -6.95
CA SER A 232 -11.38 -28.15 -6.90
C SER A 232 -11.10 -28.53 -5.44
N GLU A 233 -11.62 -29.68 -5.01
CA GLU A 233 -11.41 -30.27 -3.68
C GLU A 233 -9.98 -30.83 -3.44
N SER A 234 -9.06 -30.62 -4.33
CA SER A 234 -7.67 -31.03 -4.17
C SER A 234 -6.78 -29.79 -4.00
N GLY A 235 -6.14 -29.67 -2.82
CA GLY A 235 -5.27 -28.56 -2.41
C GLY A 235 -4.05 -28.28 -3.27
N GLN A 236 -4.22 -28.18 -4.58
CA GLN A 236 -3.25 -27.67 -5.52
C GLN A 236 -3.64 -26.25 -5.91
N SER A 237 -2.74 -25.32 -5.62
CA SER A 237 -2.72 -23.91 -5.96
C SER A 237 -3.27 -23.64 -7.36
N SER A 238 -4.49 -23.11 -7.43
CA SER A 238 -5.04 -22.60 -8.70
C SER A 238 -5.08 -21.09 -8.60
N VAL A 239 -4.01 -20.42 -9.06
CA VAL A 239 -4.08 -18.97 -9.36
C VAL A 239 -5.34 -18.77 -10.21
N SER A 240 -6.32 -18.12 -9.62
CA SER A 240 -7.63 -17.92 -10.21
C SER A 240 -7.48 -17.30 -11.60
N ALA A 241 -8.20 -17.82 -12.60
CA ALA A 241 -8.29 -17.18 -13.92
C ALA A 241 -9.14 -15.90 -13.86
N ALA A 242 -8.90 -15.07 -12.87
CA ALA A 242 -9.57 -13.80 -12.71
C ALA A 242 -9.34 -12.93 -13.96
N VAL A 243 -10.42 -12.35 -14.49
CA VAL A 243 -10.33 -11.33 -15.51
C VAL A 243 -10.24 -9.99 -14.79
N TYR A 244 -9.08 -9.36 -14.84
CA TYR A 244 -8.86 -8.08 -14.18
C TYR A 244 -9.40 -6.91 -15.02
N ALA A 245 -9.98 -5.94 -14.32
CA ALA A 245 -10.37 -4.67 -14.92
C ALA A 245 -9.16 -3.73 -15.00
N TYR A 246 -8.45 -3.61 -13.90
CA TYR A 246 -7.23 -2.81 -13.70
C TYR A 246 -6.56 -3.20 -12.39
N GLY A 247 -5.34 -2.69 -12.20
CA GLY A 247 -4.59 -2.77 -10.95
C GLY A 247 -4.22 -1.40 -10.39
N ILE A 248 -3.95 -1.35 -9.09
CA ILE A 248 -3.38 -0.21 -8.38
C ILE A 248 -2.28 -0.76 -7.46
N LEU A 249 -1.06 -0.29 -7.65
CA LEU A 249 0.07 -0.52 -6.76
C LEU A 249 0.19 0.64 -5.78
N LEU A 250 0.54 0.34 -4.54
CA LEU A 250 0.86 1.31 -3.51
C LEU A 250 2.29 1.10 -3.04
N ASP A 251 3.14 2.08 -3.27
CA ASP A 251 4.50 2.07 -2.77
C ASP A 251 4.86 3.40 -2.09
N MET A 252 5.52 3.32 -0.91
CA MET A 252 5.96 4.48 -0.12
C MET A 252 4.84 5.51 0.14
N VAL A 253 3.65 5.04 0.53
CA VAL A 253 2.45 5.88 0.68
C VAL A 253 2.23 6.44 2.08
N GLY A 254 3.21 6.33 2.98
CA GLY A 254 3.07 6.71 4.39
C GLY A 254 3.73 8.03 4.78
N ASP A 255 4.61 8.62 3.97
CA ASP A 255 5.38 9.82 4.34
C ASP A 255 4.46 11.02 4.65
N PRO A 256 4.70 11.78 5.75
CA PRO A 256 3.91 12.97 6.08
C PRO A 256 3.91 14.03 4.97
N ASN A 257 4.94 14.06 4.14
CA ASN A 257 5.08 14.98 3.02
C ASN A 257 4.86 14.29 1.66
N ALA A 258 4.28 13.09 1.64
CA ALA A 258 4.10 12.34 0.41
C ALA A 258 3.40 13.16 -0.68
N SER A 259 3.94 13.05 -1.87
CA SER A 259 3.40 13.64 -3.10
C SER A 259 3.43 12.56 -4.19
N PHE A 260 2.28 12.30 -4.79
CA PHE A 260 2.07 11.28 -5.80
C PHE A 260 1.87 11.96 -7.16
N PRO A 261 2.90 12.04 -8.00
CA PRO A 261 2.74 12.50 -9.38
C PRO A 261 2.11 11.41 -10.24
N ARG A 262 1.74 11.77 -11.46
CA ARG A 262 1.29 10.82 -12.49
C ARG A 262 2.52 10.10 -13.03
N GLU A 263 2.73 8.86 -12.58
CA GLU A 263 3.91 8.07 -12.94
C GLU A 263 3.90 7.73 -14.45
N TYR A 264 5.07 7.72 -15.07
CA TYR A 264 5.23 7.63 -16.53
C TYR A 264 4.63 6.36 -17.14
N TYR A 265 4.98 5.17 -16.60
CA TYR A 265 4.45 3.91 -17.13
C TYR A 265 2.97 3.73 -16.81
N SER A 266 2.51 4.23 -15.67
CA SER A 266 1.09 4.29 -15.31
C SER A 266 0.29 5.10 -16.34
N GLU A 267 0.79 6.26 -16.74
CA GLU A 267 0.19 7.07 -17.80
C GLU A 267 0.18 6.31 -19.13
N GLN A 268 1.27 5.63 -19.48
CA GLN A 268 1.42 4.93 -20.75
C GLN A 268 0.49 3.72 -20.86
N TYR A 269 0.38 2.90 -19.80
CA TYR A 269 -0.35 1.64 -19.85
C TYR A 269 -1.76 1.71 -19.28
N ALA A 270 -2.01 2.63 -18.35
CA ALA A 270 -3.22 2.70 -17.55
C ALA A 270 -3.83 4.12 -17.45
N GLY A 271 -3.53 5.05 -18.37
CA GLY A 271 -3.82 6.48 -18.30
C GLY A 271 -5.27 6.84 -17.95
N LYS A 272 -6.27 6.06 -18.43
CA LYS A 272 -7.68 6.29 -18.06
C LYS A 272 -7.95 6.04 -16.57
N TYR A 273 -7.18 5.14 -15.94
CA TYR A 273 -7.29 4.84 -14.52
C TYR A 273 -6.49 5.83 -13.68
N VAL A 274 -5.35 6.30 -14.17
CA VAL A 274 -4.65 7.46 -13.60
C VAL A 274 -5.60 8.64 -13.52
N GLU A 275 -6.27 9.00 -14.61
CA GLU A 275 -7.24 10.08 -14.65
C GLU A 275 -8.40 9.88 -13.65
N LYS A 276 -8.93 8.65 -13.56
CA LYS A 276 -9.98 8.30 -12.59
C LYS A 276 -9.52 8.54 -11.15
N ILE A 277 -8.34 8.01 -10.79
CA ILE A 277 -7.80 8.07 -9.42
C ILE A 277 -7.49 9.51 -9.01
N TRP A 278 -6.76 10.27 -9.84
CA TRP A 278 -6.40 11.65 -9.53
C TRP A 278 -7.61 12.58 -9.45
N ARG A 279 -8.58 12.41 -10.32
CA ARG A 279 -9.85 13.15 -10.24
C ARG A 279 -10.63 12.79 -8.96
N THR A 280 -10.69 11.53 -8.57
CA THR A 280 -11.33 11.12 -7.31
C THR A 280 -10.61 11.74 -6.11
N ALA A 281 -9.28 11.75 -6.12
CA ALA A 281 -8.49 12.39 -5.07
C ALA A 281 -8.77 13.90 -4.98
N GLU A 282 -8.85 14.60 -6.11
CA GLU A 282 -9.21 16.01 -6.14
C GLU A 282 -10.62 16.27 -5.59
N GLN A 283 -11.61 15.46 -5.98
CA GLN A 283 -12.99 15.56 -5.47
C GLN A 283 -13.09 15.33 -3.97
N LEU A 284 -12.20 14.49 -3.40
CA LEU A 284 -12.10 14.25 -1.96
C LEU A 284 -11.27 15.33 -1.22
N GLY A 285 -10.68 16.29 -1.93
CA GLY A 285 -9.86 17.36 -1.36
C GLY A 285 -8.38 17.00 -1.18
N TYR A 286 -7.91 15.91 -1.79
CA TYR A 286 -6.53 15.40 -1.66
C TYR A 286 -5.62 15.74 -2.85
N GLY A 287 -6.01 16.71 -3.69
CA GLY A 287 -5.21 17.19 -4.82
C GLY A 287 -3.84 17.77 -4.43
N HIS A 288 -3.63 18.09 -3.15
CA HIS A 288 -2.32 18.51 -2.63
C HIS A 288 -1.31 17.36 -2.57
N ARG A 289 -1.77 16.10 -2.52
CA ARG A 289 -0.93 14.89 -2.57
C ARG A 289 -0.92 14.25 -3.94
N PHE A 290 -2.08 14.12 -4.58
CA PHE A 290 -2.22 13.58 -5.93
C PHE A 290 -2.04 14.70 -6.94
N VAL A 291 -0.77 15.02 -7.21
CA VAL A 291 -0.41 16.19 -8.01
C VAL A 291 -0.45 15.92 -9.52
N SER A 292 -0.71 16.95 -10.33
CA SER A 292 -0.83 16.81 -11.79
C SER A 292 0.52 16.74 -12.53
N THR A 293 1.63 16.87 -11.81
CA THR A 293 2.97 16.70 -12.37
C THR A 293 3.22 15.24 -12.78
N ARG A 294 4.24 15.00 -13.60
CA ARG A 294 4.67 13.66 -14.00
C ARG A 294 6.02 13.33 -13.38
N SER A 295 6.19 12.05 -13.01
CA SER A 295 7.51 11.54 -12.66
C SER A 295 8.27 11.07 -13.90
N TYR A 296 9.54 10.75 -13.71
CA TYR A 296 10.29 9.91 -14.64
C TYR A 296 9.76 8.47 -14.61
N PRO A 297 10.12 7.63 -15.61
CA PRO A 297 9.83 6.20 -15.56
C PRO A 297 10.40 5.56 -14.29
N ILE A 298 9.55 4.86 -13.54
CA ILE A 298 9.95 4.11 -12.35
C ILE A 298 9.74 2.62 -12.65
N THR A 299 10.79 1.82 -12.48
CA THR A 299 10.65 0.36 -12.56
C THR A 299 10.22 -0.15 -11.19
N ASP A 300 8.95 -0.55 -11.11
CA ASP A 300 8.32 -1.08 -9.93
C ASP A 300 7.39 -2.25 -10.33
N ASP A 301 6.77 -2.92 -9.39
CA ASP A 301 5.90 -4.08 -9.60
C ASP A 301 4.83 -3.85 -10.67
N HIS A 302 4.22 -2.64 -10.70
CA HIS A 302 3.22 -2.26 -11.72
C HIS A 302 3.76 -2.38 -13.15
N TYR A 303 5.06 -2.14 -13.36
CA TYR A 303 5.68 -2.28 -14.68
C TYR A 303 5.55 -3.72 -15.20
N TYR A 304 5.81 -4.72 -14.36
CA TYR A 304 5.71 -6.13 -14.74
C TYR A 304 4.25 -6.60 -14.80
N VAL A 305 3.36 -6.08 -13.96
CA VAL A 305 1.91 -6.29 -14.07
C VAL A 305 1.40 -5.79 -15.43
N ASN A 306 1.83 -4.61 -15.86
CA ASN A 306 1.49 -4.05 -17.17
C ASN A 306 2.12 -4.83 -18.33
N THR A 307 3.40 -5.15 -18.25
CA THR A 307 4.16 -5.65 -19.40
C THR A 307 4.09 -7.16 -19.56
N ILE A 308 3.98 -7.94 -18.48
CA ILE A 308 3.89 -9.40 -18.51
C ILE A 308 2.41 -9.84 -18.43
N ALA A 309 1.71 -9.50 -17.34
CA ALA A 309 0.33 -9.93 -17.11
C ALA A 309 -0.68 -9.22 -18.02
N LYS A 310 -0.31 -8.11 -18.66
CA LYS A 310 -1.15 -7.28 -19.53
C LYS A 310 -2.40 -6.75 -18.80
N ILE A 311 -2.23 -6.38 -17.54
CA ILE A 311 -3.27 -5.76 -16.73
C ILE A 311 -2.91 -4.28 -16.60
N PRO A 312 -3.78 -3.33 -17.02
CA PRO A 312 -3.53 -1.90 -16.81
C PRO A 312 -3.38 -1.62 -15.31
N CYS A 313 -2.19 -1.27 -14.85
CA CYS A 313 -1.87 -1.06 -13.44
C CYS A 313 -1.27 0.33 -13.24
N VAL A 314 -1.83 1.04 -12.26
CA VAL A 314 -1.39 2.38 -11.85
C VAL A 314 -0.53 2.24 -10.60
N ASP A 315 0.56 2.96 -10.55
CA ASP A 315 1.41 3.10 -9.38
C ASP A 315 1.10 4.42 -8.65
N ILE A 316 0.81 4.32 -7.37
CA ILE A 316 0.70 5.45 -6.44
C ILE A 316 1.95 5.41 -5.57
N ILE A 317 2.97 6.14 -6.00
CA ILE A 317 4.29 6.15 -5.38
C ILE A 317 4.73 7.56 -4.98
N HIS A 318 5.35 7.66 -3.80
CA HIS A 318 5.93 8.93 -3.37
C HIS A 318 7.16 9.28 -4.20
N TYR A 319 7.14 10.46 -4.81
CA TYR A 319 8.22 10.96 -5.64
C TYR A 319 8.64 12.38 -5.24
N VAL A 320 9.96 12.60 -5.14
CA VAL A 320 10.56 13.90 -4.76
C VAL A 320 11.30 14.49 -5.96
N PRO A 321 10.66 15.42 -6.70
CA PRO A 321 11.30 16.04 -7.85
C PRO A 321 12.59 16.78 -7.47
N GLY A 322 13.66 16.49 -8.20
CA GLY A 322 14.96 17.16 -8.00
C GLY A 322 15.86 16.53 -6.94
N SER A 323 15.42 15.48 -6.24
CA SER A 323 16.34 14.63 -5.48
C SER A 323 17.21 13.80 -6.44
N GLU A 324 18.32 13.28 -5.98
CA GLU A 324 19.26 12.50 -6.78
C GLU A 324 18.63 11.20 -7.30
N THR A 325 17.83 10.55 -6.45
CA THR A 325 17.18 9.27 -6.75
C THR A 325 15.76 9.38 -7.28
N GLY A 326 15.12 10.54 -7.12
CA GLY A 326 13.67 10.70 -7.31
C GLY A 326 12.85 10.36 -6.06
N PHE A 327 13.48 9.86 -5.00
CA PHE A 327 12.83 9.43 -3.77
C PHE A 327 13.20 10.30 -2.56
N ALA A 328 12.55 10.06 -1.42
CA ALA A 328 12.79 10.79 -0.20
C ALA A 328 14.16 10.42 0.41
N TRP A 329 14.69 11.29 1.26
CA TRP A 329 16.00 11.15 1.87
C TRP A 329 16.17 9.90 2.75
N TRP A 330 15.09 9.32 3.25
CA TRP A 330 15.07 8.10 4.05
C TRP A 330 15.07 6.82 3.19
N TRP A 331 14.76 6.92 1.89
CA TRP A 331 14.68 5.77 1.00
C TRP A 331 16.00 4.99 0.97
N HIS A 332 15.92 3.68 1.19
CA HIS A 332 17.04 2.75 1.28
C HIS A 332 18.10 3.12 2.34
N THR A 333 17.63 3.74 3.44
CA THR A 333 18.44 4.04 4.62
C THR A 333 17.80 3.47 5.89
N HIS A 334 18.52 3.40 7.01
CA HIS A 334 17.95 3.02 8.32
C HIS A 334 16.92 4.03 8.84
N SER A 335 16.76 5.15 8.19
CA SER A 335 15.74 6.14 8.51
C SER A 335 14.37 5.81 7.92
N ASP A 336 14.24 4.75 7.10
CA ASP A 336 12.92 4.24 6.72
C ASP A 336 12.29 3.46 7.87
N ASP A 337 11.77 4.20 8.83
CA ASP A 337 11.15 3.69 10.05
C ASP A 337 9.82 4.39 10.36
N MET A 338 9.16 3.99 11.46
CA MET A 338 7.83 4.50 11.84
C MET A 338 7.76 6.00 12.08
N ARG A 339 8.89 6.71 12.26
CA ARG A 339 8.93 8.18 12.40
C ARG A 339 8.56 8.89 11.09
N ASN A 340 8.77 8.22 9.97
CA ASN A 340 8.47 8.71 8.64
C ASN A 340 7.13 8.17 8.09
N VAL A 341 6.29 7.55 8.93
CA VAL A 341 4.94 7.12 8.57
C VAL A 341 3.91 7.96 9.29
N ASN A 342 2.92 8.47 8.57
CA ASN A 342 1.86 9.33 9.09
C ASN A 342 0.48 8.71 8.85
N PRO A 343 -0.34 8.51 9.90
CA PRO A 343 -1.68 7.93 9.74
C PRO A 343 -2.62 8.80 8.89
N GLY A 344 -2.43 10.12 8.88
CA GLY A 344 -3.21 11.02 8.04
C GLY A 344 -2.96 10.79 6.55
N THR A 345 -1.70 10.58 6.15
CA THR A 345 -1.36 10.25 4.76
C THR A 345 -1.94 8.90 4.33
N LEU A 346 -1.79 7.87 5.17
CA LEU A 346 -2.38 6.55 4.93
C LEU A 346 -3.91 6.64 4.79
N GLN A 347 -4.58 7.51 5.60
CA GLN A 347 -6.01 7.72 5.54
C GLN A 347 -6.44 8.37 4.21
N GLU A 348 -5.70 9.37 3.73
CA GLU A 348 -6.01 10.06 2.48
C GLU A 348 -5.91 9.11 1.30
N VAL A 349 -4.81 8.33 1.21
CA VAL A 349 -4.62 7.30 0.18
C VAL A 349 -5.72 6.23 0.26
N GLY A 350 -6.00 5.71 1.45
CA GLY A 350 -7.01 4.68 1.64
C GLY A 350 -8.42 5.15 1.28
N LYS A 351 -8.79 6.39 1.59
CA LYS A 351 -10.08 6.96 1.19
C LYS A 351 -10.21 7.09 -0.33
N VAL A 352 -9.16 7.52 -1.01
CA VAL A 352 -9.14 7.55 -2.48
C VAL A 352 -9.34 6.15 -3.04
N LEU A 353 -8.59 5.18 -2.51
CA LEU A 353 -8.68 3.79 -2.94
C LEU A 353 -10.08 3.21 -2.76
N MET A 354 -10.65 3.34 -1.55
CA MET A 354 -12.01 2.87 -1.24
C MET A 354 -13.07 3.52 -2.13
N SER A 355 -12.93 4.81 -2.45
CA SER A 355 -13.84 5.49 -3.38
C SER A 355 -13.75 4.94 -4.80
N VAL A 356 -12.52 4.74 -5.30
CA VAL A 356 -12.26 4.24 -6.66
C VAL A 356 -12.76 2.81 -6.88
N ILE A 357 -12.60 1.92 -5.89
CA ILE A 357 -13.02 0.52 -5.99
C ILE A 357 -14.52 0.32 -5.69
N GLY A 358 -15.15 1.23 -4.97
CA GLY A 358 -16.57 1.21 -4.63
C GLY A 358 -17.50 1.62 -5.77
N GLU A 359 -16.97 2.29 -6.81
CA GLU A 359 -17.71 2.67 -8.02
C GLU A 359 -17.89 1.49 -8.97
#